data_cf59daadeb85ed13dccdae2180e49342
#
_entry.id   cf59daadeb85ed13dccdae2180e49342
#
_cell.length_a   1.000
_cell.length_b   1.000
_cell.length_c   1.000
_cell.angle_alpha   90.00
_cell.angle_beta   90.00
_cell.angle_gamma   90.00
#
_symmetry.space_group_name_H-M   'P 1'
#
loop_
_entity.id
_entity.type
_entity.pdbx_description
1 polymer ?
#
loop_
_entity_poly.entity_id
_entity_poly.type
_entity_poly.pdbx_seq_one_letter_code
_entity_poly.pdbx_strand_id
1 'polypeptide(L)'
;MSTYRLERRLDVDTKKQALTRVAGALIAMAVAGIVLLLTGRNSFRILFDGLEAIFGSQRGLEGVALRAIPILMTALAVALSLRMKIWNIGSGGQFLMGAFAALGVGIHVNGPGWLVLILMALAALVAGSLWILVPALARAYWDVNEIITTLLLNFVAAQLVTWASLGFWRDTEAAVIQSTKRVPYRLAELPGTDSLTIALLVPFVIAAVLFWIFRSTTIGFEIDTIGGNPRAAAFAGINVRRRILLVMLCTGAIAGLGGMLQLSAPGARQLGPGYEAQFGLTGFIVAALAGGAMMGVLVGGIFIASMFFAGLVLQTKGLSVYIIFGIYGLILTGVALGEMAARYRLVRVGDAVSSERVAS
;
A
#
# COMPACT_ATOMS: atom_id res chain seq x y z
N MET A 1 7.56 -17.08 41.38
CA MET A 1 7.16 -16.12 40.33
C MET A 1 6.57 -16.90 39.16
N SER A 2 5.29 -16.70 38.87
CA SER A 2 4.65 -17.39 37.73
C SER A 2 5.19 -16.79 36.42
N THR A 3 6.01 -17.53 35.69
CA THR A 3 6.56 -17.12 34.38
C THR A 3 5.47 -17.35 33.34
N TYR A 4 5.06 -16.30 32.66
CA TYR A 4 4.15 -16.38 31.50
C TYR A 4 4.98 -16.48 30.21
N ARG A 5 4.54 -17.36 29.29
CA ARG A 5 5.15 -17.51 27.96
C ARG A 5 4.11 -17.14 26.90
N LEU A 6 4.55 -16.39 25.89
CA LEU A 6 3.75 -16.12 24.68
C LEU A 6 3.83 -17.34 23.75
N GLU A 7 2.71 -18.00 23.52
CA GLU A 7 2.60 -19.09 22.57
C GLU A 7 1.78 -18.68 21.36
N ARG A 8 2.24 -19.09 20.18
CA ARG A 8 1.51 -18.87 18.93
C ARG A 8 0.33 -19.84 18.87
N ARG A 9 -0.87 -19.34 18.59
CA ARG A 9 -2.04 -20.18 18.31
C ARG A 9 -1.86 -20.89 16.99
N LEU A 10 -2.14 -22.19 16.95
CA LEU A 10 -2.05 -23.02 15.74
C LEU A 10 -3.23 -22.73 14.81
N ASP A 11 -4.44 -22.50 15.38
CA ASP A 11 -5.64 -22.13 14.65
C ASP A 11 -6.07 -20.72 15.05
N VAL A 12 -6.13 -19.84 14.06
CA VAL A 12 -6.63 -18.48 14.25
C VAL A 12 -7.95 -18.35 13.49
N ASP A 13 -9.05 -18.27 14.26
CA ASP A 13 -10.37 -17.99 13.69
C ASP A 13 -10.39 -16.61 13.03
N THR A 14 -10.75 -16.57 11.75
CA THR A 14 -10.81 -15.35 10.93
C THR A 14 -11.74 -14.29 11.55
N LYS A 15 -12.85 -14.71 12.17
CA LYS A 15 -13.78 -13.80 12.85
C LYS A 15 -13.14 -13.18 14.10
N LYS A 16 -12.43 -13.99 14.89
CA LYS A 16 -11.70 -13.52 16.06
C LYS A 16 -10.59 -12.55 15.69
N GLN A 17 -9.87 -12.82 14.61
CA GLN A 17 -8.84 -11.95 14.07
C GLN A 17 -9.41 -10.59 13.63
N ALA A 18 -10.53 -10.58 12.92
CA ALA A 18 -11.21 -9.35 12.54
C ALA A 18 -11.67 -8.56 13.78
N LEU A 19 -12.28 -9.24 14.76
CA LEU A 19 -12.78 -8.60 15.97
C LEU A 19 -11.64 -7.96 16.79
N THR A 20 -10.52 -8.65 16.98
CA THR A 20 -9.38 -8.11 17.73
C THR A 20 -8.71 -6.94 17.03
N ARG A 21 -8.65 -6.92 15.69
CA ARG A 21 -8.17 -5.76 14.91
C ARG A 21 -9.08 -4.55 15.12
N VAL A 22 -10.40 -4.74 15.02
CA VAL A 22 -11.38 -3.67 15.25
C VAL A 22 -11.28 -3.16 16.70
N ALA A 23 -11.22 -4.06 17.66
CA ALA A 23 -11.05 -3.69 19.07
C ALA A 23 -9.75 -2.90 19.31
N GLY A 24 -8.64 -3.33 18.70
CA GLY A 24 -7.37 -2.62 18.78
C GLY A 24 -7.43 -1.22 18.18
N ALA A 25 -8.12 -1.06 17.02
CA ALA A 25 -8.35 0.25 16.40
C ALA A 25 -9.19 1.16 17.31
N LEU A 26 -10.27 0.65 17.90
CA LEU A 26 -11.15 1.41 18.80
C LEU A 26 -10.42 1.85 20.08
N ILE A 27 -9.63 0.97 20.69
CA ILE A 27 -8.79 1.29 21.85
C ILE A 27 -7.80 2.39 21.49
N ALA A 28 -7.13 2.28 20.35
CA ALA A 28 -6.18 3.29 19.89
C ALA A 28 -6.86 4.65 19.60
N MET A 29 -8.06 4.64 19.02
CA MET A 29 -8.87 5.86 18.86
C MET A 29 -9.24 6.49 20.21
N ALA A 30 -9.60 5.68 21.20
CA ALA A 30 -9.88 6.19 22.56
C ALA A 30 -8.62 6.81 23.18
N VAL A 31 -7.46 6.15 23.05
CA VAL A 31 -6.16 6.70 23.53
C VAL A 31 -5.83 8.02 22.78
N ALA A 32 -5.99 8.07 21.47
CA ALA A 32 -5.77 9.28 20.69
C ALA A 32 -6.73 10.42 21.13
N GLY A 33 -7.99 10.07 21.42
CA GLY A 33 -8.98 10.98 21.99
C GLY A 33 -8.56 11.56 23.34
N ILE A 34 -8.05 10.72 24.24
CA ILE A 34 -7.54 11.16 25.54
C ILE A 34 -6.33 12.09 25.36
N VAL A 35 -5.38 11.74 24.49
CA VAL A 35 -4.21 12.58 24.22
C VAL A 35 -4.64 13.95 23.68
N LEU A 36 -5.62 14.00 22.77
CA LEU A 36 -6.17 15.25 22.27
C LEU A 36 -6.82 16.10 23.37
N LEU A 37 -7.58 15.47 24.28
CA LEU A 37 -8.18 16.18 25.44
C LEU A 37 -7.11 16.76 26.35
N LEU A 38 -6.04 16.04 26.64
CA LEU A 38 -4.92 16.51 27.44
C LEU A 38 -4.16 17.69 26.79
N THR A 39 -4.21 17.80 25.47
CA THR A 39 -3.65 18.96 24.74
C THR A 39 -4.63 20.15 24.63
N GLY A 40 -5.75 20.11 25.37
CA GLY A 40 -6.75 21.16 25.36
C GLY A 40 -7.66 21.19 24.14
N ARG A 41 -7.67 20.12 23.33
CA ARG A 41 -8.49 20.01 22.12
C ARG A 41 -9.71 19.12 22.36
N ASN A 42 -10.85 19.54 21.81
CA ASN A 42 -12.08 18.75 21.91
C ASN A 42 -12.02 17.57 20.92
N SER A 43 -11.66 16.38 21.44
CA SER A 43 -11.52 15.15 20.66
C SER A 43 -12.83 14.68 20.02
N PHE A 44 -13.97 14.88 20.69
CA PHE A 44 -15.29 14.52 20.12
C PHE A 44 -15.61 15.35 18.88
N ARG A 45 -15.31 16.66 18.93
CA ARG A 45 -15.48 17.55 17.77
C ARG A 45 -14.56 17.14 16.62
N ILE A 46 -13.29 16.82 16.89
CA ILE A 46 -12.33 16.38 15.88
C ILE A 46 -12.78 15.07 15.23
N LEU A 47 -13.26 14.11 16.02
CA LEU A 47 -13.80 12.86 15.51
C LEU A 47 -15.03 13.10 14.63
N PHE A 48 -15.98 13.92 15.10
CA PHE A 48 -17.18 14.26 14.35
C PHE A 48 -16.83 14.98 13.04
N ASP A 49 -15.96 15.98 13.09
CA ASP A 49 -15.46 16.71 11.92
C ASP A 49 -14.78 15.77 10.90
N GLY A 50 -14.04 14.77 11.38
CA GLY A 50 -13.42 13.75 10.54
C GLY A 50 -14.43 12.83 9.85
N LEU A 51 -15.45 12.38 10.58
CA LEU A 51 -16.56 11.58 10.03
C LEU A 51 -17.42 12.38 9.05
N GLU A 52 -17.75 13.62 9.39
CA GLU A 52 -18.46 14.54 8.52
C GLU A 52 -17.67 14.81 7.23
N ALA A 53 -16.36 14.99 7.32
CA ALA A 53 -15.50 15.16 6.15
C ALA A 53 -15.61 13.97 5.17
N ILE A 54 -15.70 12.74 5.68
CA ILE A 54 -15.79 11.52 4.86
C ILE A 54 -17.22 11.33 4.33
N PHE A 55 -18.22 11.37 5.22
CA PHE A 55 -19.59 10.90 4.93
C PHE A 55 -20.60 12.05 4.70
N GLY A 56 -20.23 13.28 5.05
CA GLY A 56 -21.15 14.42 5.00
C GLY A 56 -21.45 14.95 3.59
N SER A 57 -20.68 14.51 2.57
CA SER A 57 -20.89 14.95 1.19
C SER A 57 -20.38 13.94 0.17
N GLN A 58 -20.91 14.01 -1.06
CA GLN A 58 -20.38 13.24 -2.18
C GLN A 58 -18.89 13.52 -2.41
N ARG A 59 -18.45 14.78 -2.31
CA ARG A 59 -17.04 15.18 -2.43
C ARG A 59 -16.15 14.53 -1.38
N GLY A 60 -16.67 14.29 -0.18
CA GLY A 60 -15.97 13.53 0.86
C GLY A 60 -15.67 12.10 0.44
N LEU A 61 -16.68 11.38 -0.05
CA LEU A 61 -16.54 10.02 -0.54
C LEU A 61 -15.62 9.95 -1.76
N GLU A 62 -15.74 10.89 -2.69
CA GLU A 62 -14.85 10.98 -3.85
C GLU A 62 -13.40 11.27 -3.43
N GLY A 63 -13.18 12.13 -2.45
CA GLY A 63 -11.86 12.42 -1.90
C GLY A 63 -11.20 11.21 -1.25
N VAL A 64 -11.97 10.36 -0.57
CA VAL A 64 -11.49 9.07 -0.06
C VAL A 64 -11.14 8.13 -1.21
N ALA A 65 -12.03 8.00 -2.21
CA ALA A 65 -11.85 7.13 -3.35
C ALA A 65 -10.59 7.48 -4.16
N LEU A 66 -10.33 8.77 -4.40
CA LEU A 66 -9.12 9.24 -5.07
C LEU A 66 -7.83 8.83 -4.32
N ARG A 67 -7.83 8.90 -2.99
CA ARG A 67 -6.69 8.47 -2.18
C ARG A 67 -6.57 6.96 -2.05
N ALA A 68 -7.67 6.25 -2.17
CA ALA A 68 -7.67 4.80 -2.13
C ALA A 68 -6.93 4.20 -3.34
N ILE A 69 -6.98 4.81 -4.52
CA ILE A 69 -6.36 4.29 -5.73
C ILE A 69 -4.87 3.99 -5.53
N PRO A 70 -3.99 4.96 -5.22
CA PRO A 70 -2.55 4.71 -5.07
C PRO A 70 -2.23 3.79 -3.90
N ILE A 71 -2.96 3.91 -2.77
CA ILE A 71 -2.77 3.06 -1.59
C ILE A 71 -3.11 1.61 -1.92
N LEU A 72 -4.23 1.36 -2.59
CA LEU A 72 -4.64 0.02 -3.00
C LEU A 72 -3.69 -0.59 -4.02
N MET A 73 -3.23 0.18 -5.01
CA MET A 73 -2.30 -0.30 -6.03
C MET A 73 -0.96 -0.73 -5.42
N THR A 74 -0.39 0.10 -4.55
CA THR A 74 0.87 -0.23 -3.85
C THR A 74 0.67 -1.37 -2.85
N ALA A 75 -0.47 -1.43 -2.16
CA ALA A 75 -0.78 -2.52 -1.22
C ALA A 75 -0.99 -3.86 -1.94
N LEU A 76 -1.69 -3.89 -3.08
CA LEU A 76 -1.86 -5.11 -3.89
C LEU A 76 -0.52 -5.60 -4.46
N ALA A 77 0.33 -4.67 -4.91
CA ALA A 77 1.68 -5.01 -5.34
C ALA A 77 2.48 -5.71 -4.23
N VAL A 78 2.49 -5.13 -3.03
CA VAL A 78 3.18 -5.72 -1.87
C VAL A 78 2.53 -7.03 -1.44
N ALA A 79 1.19 -7.12 -1.41
CA ALA A 79 0.46 -8.32 -1.02
C ALA A 79 0.80 -9.51 -1.90
N LEU A 80 1.04 -9.29 -3.20
CA LEU A 80 1.48 -10.33 -4.13
C LEU A 80 2.84 -10.93 -3.72
N SER A 81 3.83 -10.11 -3.38
CA SER A 81 5.15 -10.60 -2.94
C SER A 81 5.12 -11.22 -1.54
N LEU A 82 4.28 -10.71 -0.63
CA LEU A 82 4.13 -11.24 0.72
C LEU A 82 3.61 -12.69 0.75
N ARG A 83 2.89 -13.13 -0.28
CA ARG A 83 2.49 -14.55 -0.41
C ARG A 83 3.71 -15.47 -0.46
N MET A 84 4.81 -15.02 -1.05
CA MET A 84 6.10 -15.75 -1.05
C MET A 84 6.97 -15.38 0.16
N LYS A 85 6.47 -14.62 1.13
CA LYS A 85 7.24 -14.05 2.26
C LYS A 85 8.40 -13.17 1.82
N ILE A 86 8.30 -12.57 0.64
CA ILE A 86 9.22 -11.55 0.13
C ILE A 86 8.67 -10.18 0.52
N TRP A 87 9.50 -9.40 1.23
CA TRP A 87 9.13 -8.10 1.78
C TRP A 87 9.54 -6.97 0.83
N ASN A 88 8.64 -6.65 -0.12
CA ASN A 88 8.86 -5.54 -1.06
C ASN A 88 8.50 -4.19 -0.42
N ILE A 89 9.46 -3.54 0.27
CA ILE A 89 9.29 -2.18 0.80
C ILE A 89 9.46 -1.12 -0.30
N GLY A 90 9.94 -1.53 -1.49
CA GLY A 90 10.23 -0.67 -2.62
C GLY A 90 9.05 -0.26 -3.49
N SER A 91 7.82 -0.59 -3.11
CA SER A 91 6.63 -0.29 -3.91
C SER A 91 6.45 1.23 -4.17
N GLY A 92 6.96 2.08 -3.28
CA GLY A 92 6.98 3.54 -3.48
C GLY A 92 7.88 3.97 -4.64
N GLY A 93 9.08 3.43 -4.73
CA GLY A 93 10.01 3.71 -5.84
C GLY A 93 9.49 3.19 -7.18
N GLN A 94 8.89 2.00 -7.18
CA GLN A 94 8.25 1.41 -8.37
C GLN A 94 7.07 2.28 -8.85
N PHE A 95 6.25 2.77 -7.91
CA PHE A 95 5.17 3.71 -8.16
C PHE A 95 5.70 5.02 -8.77
N LEU A 96 6.73 5.61 -8.16
CA LEU A 96 7.35 6.84 -8.66
C LEU A 96 7.94 6.68 -10.06
N MET A 97 8.63 5.58 -10.32
CA MET A 97 9.21 5.32 -11.64
C MET A 97 8.15 5.03 -12.71
N GLY A 98 7.04 4.41 -12.31
CA GLY A 98 5.87 4.28 -13.19
C GLY A 98 5.25 5.63 -13.54
N ALA A 99 5.04 6.50 -12.54
CA ALA A 99 4.57 7.86 -12.75
C ALA A 99 5.55 8.68 -13.61
N PHE A 100 6.85 8.55 -13.38
CA PHE A 100 7.91 9.21 -14.14
C PHE A 100 7.89 8.81 -15.62
N ALA A 101 7.84 7.53 -15.92
CA ALA A 101 7.79 7.04 -17.31
C ALA A 101 6.48 7.44 -17.99
N ALA A 102 5.35 7.36 -17.29
CA ALA A 102 4.06 7.83 -17.80
C ALA A 102 4.08 9.32 -18.10
N LEU A 103 4.67 10.15 -17.21
CA LEU A 103 4.85 11.58 -17.45
C LEU A 103 5.67 11.81 -18.73
N GLY A 104 6.81 11.10 -18.87
CA GLY A 104 7.67 11.23 -20.05
C GLY A 104 6.90 10.98 -21.35
N VAL A 105 6.08 9.94 -21.41
CA VAL A 105 5.18 9.69 -22.55
C VAL A 105 4.15 10.81 -22.69
N GLY A 106 3.48 11.19 -21.61
CA GLY A 106 2.38 12.16 -21.62
C GLY A 106 2.76 13.58 -22.05
N ILE A 107 4.03 13.98 -21.87
CA ILE A 107 4.50 15.32 -22.28
C ILE A 107 5.21 15.34 -23.64
N HIS A 108 5.64 14.18 -24.19
CA HIS A 108 6.39 14.15 -25.45
C HIS A 108 5.61 13.50 -26.60
N VAL A 109 4.62 12.64 -26.31
CA VAL A 109 3.85 11.96 -27.34
C VAL A 109 2.56 12.71 -27.61
N ASN A 110 2.40 13.16 -28.86
CA ASN A 110 1.17 13.79 -29.34
C ASN A 110 0.34 12.76 -30.13
N GLY A 111 -0.96 12.68 -29.81
CA GLY A 111 -1.85 11.74 -30.49
C GLY A 111 -3.25 11.69 -29.86
N PRO A 112 -4.10 10.77 -30.35
CA PRO A 112 -5.41 10.53 -29.75
C PRO A 112 -5.27 10.20 -28.27
N GLY A 113 -6.07 10.84 -27.41
CA GLY A 113 -5.93 10.73 -25.96
C GLY A 113 -5.96 9.29 -25.43
N TRP A 114 -6.83 8.43 -25.99
CA TRP A 114 -6.91 7.01 -25.62
C TRP A 114 -5.60 6.24 -25.91
N LEU A 115 -4.96 6.54 -27.05
CA LEU A 115 -3.69 5.89 -27.45
C LEU A 115 -2.56 6.32 -26.52
N VAL A 116 -2.45 7.63 -26.23
CA VAL A 116 -1.41 8.15 -25.33
C VAL A 116 -1.59 7.59 -23.91
N LEU A 117 -2.83 7.47 -23.41
CA LEU A 117 -3.09 6.86 -22.12
C LEU A 117 -2.68 5.38 -22.06
N ILE A 118 -2.90 4.61 -23.15
CA ILE A 118 -2.41 3.23 -23.24
C ILE A 118 -0.87 3.19 -23.21
N LEU A 119 -0.21 4.06 -23.99
CA LEU A 119 1.25 4.14 -23.99
C LEU A 119 1.81 4.56 -22.62
N MET A 120 1.17 5.50 -21.94
CA MET A 120 1.51 5.87 -20.56
C MET A 120 1.38 4.68 -19.60
N ALA A 121 0.31 3.89 -19.71
CA ALA A 121 0.11 2.70 -18.90
C ALA A 121 1.18 1.63 -19.18
N LEU A 122 1.48 1.35 -20.44
CA LEU A 122 2.54 0.41 -20.83
C LEU A 122 3.92 0.87 -20.34
N ALA A 123 4.25 2.15 -20.48
CA ALA A 123 5.49 2.73 -19.97
C ALA A 123 5.59 2.59 -18.45
N ALA A 124 4.49 2.83 -17.72
CA ALA A 124 4.43 2.68 -16.28
C ALA A 124 4.62 1.24 -15.81
N LEU A 125 3.95 0.28 -16.48
CA LEU A 125 4.12 -1.16 -16.21
C LEU A 125 5.58 -1.59 -16.40
N VAL A 126 6.18 -1.21 -17.51
CA VAL A 126 7.57 -1.55 -17.84
C VAL A 126 8.55 -0.89 -16.88
N ALA A 127 8.42 0.40 -16.63
CA ALA A 127 9.33 1.14 -15.76
C ALA A 127 9.28 0.63 -14.30
N GLY A 128 8.09 0.36 -13.76
CA GLY A 128 7.94 -0.24 -12.44
C GLY A 128 8.56 -1.63 -12.35
N SER A 129 8.38 -2.47 -13.39
CA SER A 129 9.00 -3.79 -13.47
C SER A 129 10.53 -3.71 -13.59
N LEU A 130 11.06 -2.83 -14.42
CA LEU A 130 12.51 -2.65 -14.58
C LEU A 130 13.14 -2.10 -13.29
N TRP A 131 12.43 -1.25 -12.56
CA TRP A 131 12.94 -0.70 -11.31
C TRP A 131 13.19 -1.75 -10.24
N ILE A 132 12.31 -2.74 -10.12
CA ILE A 132 12.48 -3.83 -9.17
C ILE A 132 13.39 -4.96 -9.69
N LEU A 133 13.78 -4.93 -10.96
CA LEU A 133 14.55 -6.01 -11.58
C LEU A 133 15.87 -6.27 -10.84
N VAL A 134 16.59 -5.21 -10.44
CA VAL A 134 17.86 -5.34 -9.70
C VAL A 134 17.67 -6.05 -8.36
N PRO A 135 16.78 -5.62 -7.46
CA PRO A 135 16.45 -6.36 -6.23
C PRO A 135 15.96 -7.78 -6.50
N ALA A 136 15.14 -7.98 -7.55
CA ALA A 136 14.61 -9.29 -7.90
C ALA A 136 15.70 -10.27 -8.30
N LEU A 137 16.66 -9.85 -9.13
CA LEU A 137 17.82 -10.64 -9.51
C LEU A 137 18.71 -10.92 -8.29
N ALA A 138 19.01 -9.90 -7.49
CA ALA A 138 19.82 -10.03 -6.29
C ALA A 138 19.21 -11.05 -5.30
N ARG A 139 17.89 -11.01 -5.11
CA ARG A 139 17.17 -11.98 -4.27
C ARG A 139 17.15 -13.38 -4.88
N ALA A 140 16.86 -13.53 -6.18
CA ALA A 140 16.67 -14.81 -6.81
C ALA A 140 17.98 -15.61 -6.98
N TYR A 141 19.11 -14.93 -7.21
CA TYR A 141 20.38 -15.59 -7.55
C TYR A 141 21.42 -15.56 -6.44
N TRP A 142 21.44 -14.51 -5.60
CA TRP A 142 22.44 -14.30 -4.56
C TRP A 142 21.87 -14.25 -3.14
N ASP A 143 20.56 -14.50 -2.98
CA ASP A 143 19.85 -14.48 -1.69
C ASP A 143 20.08 -13.19 -0.89
N VAL A 144 20.27 -12.06 -1.60
CA VAL A 144 20.44 -10.73 -0.98
C VAL A 144 19.12 -10.33 -0.35
N ASN A 145 19.19 -9.63 0.79
CA ASN A 145 18.01 -9.13 1.50
C ASN A 145 17.28 -8.09 0.66
N GLU A 146 16.08 -8.44 0.21
CA GLU A 146 15.23 -7.59 -0.62
C GLU A 146 14.70 -6.36 0.11
N ILE A 147 14.59 -6.40 1.44
CA ILE A 147 14.12 -5.27 2.26
C ILE A 147 15.05 -4.08 2.05
N ILE A 148 16.35 -4.31 2.20
CA ILE A 148 17.37 -3.25 2.11
C ILE A 148 17.45 -2.73 0.68
N THR A 149 17.55 -3.62 -0.31
CA THR A 149 17.74 -3.23 -1.71
C THR A 149 16.52 -2.47 -2.26
N THR A 150 15.31 -2.91 -1.93
CA THR A 150 14.09 -2.23 -2.37
C THR A 150 13.86 -0.90 -1.66
N LEU A 151 14.17 -0.82 -0.35
CA LEU A 151 14.06 0.42 0.42
C LEU A 151 15.02 1.50 -0.10
N LEU A 152 16.28 1.15 -0.37
CA LEU A 152 17.27 2.12 -0.89
C LEU A 152 16.86 2.67 -2.25
N LEU A 153 16.25 1.85 -3.11
CA LEU A 153 15.77 2.29 -4.42
C LEU A 153 14.60 3.29 -4.31
N ASN A 154 13.83 3.33 -3.22
CA ASN A 154 12.83 4.37 -3.02
C ASN A 154 13.46 5.76 -2.97
N PHE A 155 14.59 5.90 -2.25
CA PHE A 155 15.30 7.18 -2.16
C PHE A 155 15.87 7.59 -3.52
N VAL A 156 16.43 6.64 -4.28
CA VAL A 156 16.93 6.91 -5.63
C VAL A 156 15.80 7.37 -6.55
N ALA A 157 14.65 6.69 -6.52
CA ALA A 157 13.47 7.07 -7.32
C ALA A 157 12.98 8.48 -6.98
N ALA A 158 12.91 8.83 -5.69
CA ALA A 158 12.49 10.16 -5.25
C ALA A 158 13.45 11.25 -5.74
N GLN A 159 14.75 10.99 -5.72
CA GLN A 159 15.75 11.94 -6.22
C GLN A 159 15.72 12.08 -7.74
N LEU A 160 15.47 11.01 -8.49
CA LEU A 160 15.29 11.08 -9.95
C LEU A 160 14.08 11.94 -10.33
N VAL A 161 12.95 11.77 -9.65
CA VAL A 161 11.75 12.60 -9.84
C VAL A 161 12.06 14.06 -9.50
N THR A 162 12.73 14.32 -8.39
CA THR A 162 13.14 15.67 -7.97
C THR A 162 14.08 16.30 -9.01
N TRP A 163 15.09 15.58 -9.46
CA TRP A 163 16.03 16.05 -10.49
C TRP A 163 15.34 16.42 -11.80
N ALA A 164 14.38 15.59 -12.25
CA ALA A 164 13.63 15.88 -13.45
C ALA A 164 12.70 17.09 -13.30
N SER A 165 12.07 17.24 -12.14
CA SER A 165 11.14 18.35 -11.86
C SER A 165 11.84 19.71 -11.73
N LEU A 166 13.09 19.72 -11.29
CA LEU A 166 13.92 20.93 -11.19
C LEU A 166 14.72 21.19 -12.47
N GLY A 167 14.96 20.18 -13.27
CA GLY A 167 15.80 20.18 -14.46
C GLY A 167 15.02 20.20 -15.78
N PHE A 168 15.23 19.14 -16.57
CA PHE A 168 14.85 19.08 -18.00
C PHE A 168 13.32 18.99 -18.26
N TRP A 169 12.51 18.62 -17.27
CA TRP A 169 11.05 18.59 -17.38
C TRP A 169 10.34 19.70 -16.59
N ARG A 170 11.13 20.63 -16.07
CA ARG A 170 10.60 21.75 -15.29
C ARG A 170 9.54 22.52 -16.08
N ASP A 171 8.45 22.87 -15.41
CA ASP A 171 7.49 23.84 -15.89
C ASP A 171 8.03 25.27 -15.68
N THR A 172 8.46 25.93 -16.76
CA THR A 172 9.02 27.29 -16.73
C THR A 172 7.93 28.37 -16.66
N GLU A 173 6.69 28.01 -16.94
CA GLU A 173 5.55 28.93 -16.87
C GLU A 173 4.91 29.00 -15.47
N ALA A 174 5.18 27.99 -14.62
CA ALA A 174 4.69 27.96 -13.26
C ALA A 174 5.52 28.89 -12.36
N ALA A 175 4.94 30.00 -11.94
CA ALA A 175 5.65 31.08 -11.23
C ALA A 175 6.19 30.70 -9.83
N VAL A 176 5.65 29.67 -9.15
CA VAL A 176 5.93 29.42 -7.72
C VAL A 176 6.20 27.95 -7.38
N ILE A 177 5.72 26.99 -8.14
CA ILE A 177 5.82 25.57 -7.79
C ILE A 177 6.89 24.89 -8.65
N GLN A 178 7.91 24.33 -7.98
CA GLN A 178 8.92 23.50 -8.63
C GLN A 178 8.30 22.16 -9.03
N SER A 179 7.79 22.08 -10.25
CA SER A 179 7.11 20.90 -10.78
C SER A 179 7.43 20.68 -12.26
N THR A 180 7.17 19.49 -12.73
CA THR A 180 7.25 19.17 -14.16
C THR A 180 6.11 19.82 -14.95
N LYS A 181 6.24 19.86 -16.28
CA LYS A 181 5.13 20.18 -17.16
C LYS A 181 3.93 19.29 -16.86
N ARG A 182 2.74 19.84 -17.07
CA ARG A 182 1.48 19.16 -16.78
C ARG A 182 1.09 18.24 -17.94
N VAL A 183 0.73 16.98 -17.62
CA VAL A 183 0.18 16.03 -18.61
C VAL A 183 -1.19 16.50 -19.07
N PRO A 184 -1.42 16.67 -20.39
CA PRO A 184 -2.72 17.11 -20.91
C PRO A 184 -3.79 16.01 -20.89
N TYR A 185 -3.37 14.73 -20.90
CA TYR A 185 -4.25 13.58 -21.02
C TYR A 185 -4.83 13.16 -19.66
N ARG A 186 -6.15 12.85 -19.67
CA ARG A 186 -6.91 12.43 -18.49
C ARG A 186 -7.66 11.13 -18.77
N LEU A 187 -7.81 10.31 -17.74
CA LEU A 187 -8.72 9.17 -17.80
C LEU A 187 -10.17 9.67 -17.80
N ALA A 188 -11.05 8.90 -18.45
CA ALA A 188 -12.46 9.23 -18.51
C ALA A 188 -13.06 9.31 -17.10
N GLU A 189 -13.89 10.33 -16.89
CA GLU A 189 -14.61 10.55 -15.65
C GLU A 189 -15.77 9.55 -15.52
N LEU A 190 -16.06 9.14 -14.28
CA LEU A 190 -17.18 8.26 -14.00
C LEU A 190 -18.47 9.07 -14.01
N PRO A 191 -19.53 8.62 -14.70
CA PRO A 191 -20.82 9.31 -14.72
C PRO A 191 -21.38 9.52 -13.31
N GLY A 192 -21.89 10.72 -13.04
CA GLY A 192 -22.49 11.06 -11.75
C GLY A 192 -21.50 11.40 -10.65
N THR A 193 -20.21 11.61 -10.98
CA THR A 193 -19.17 12.04 -10.04
C THR A 193 -18.50 13.31 -10.52
N ASP A 194 -17.98 14.12 -9.56
CA ASP A 194 -17.33 15.40 -9.87
C ASP A 194 -15.83 15.24 -10.20
N SER A 195 -15.19 14.17 -9.65
CA SER A 195 -13.73 14.03 -9.71
C SER A 195 -13.23 12.60 -9.88
N LEU A 196 -14.10 11.60 -9.84
CA LEU A 196 -13.67 10.21 -10.00
C LEU A 196 -13.49 9.85 -11.47
N THR A 197 -12.48 9.03 -11.73
CA THR A 197 -12.18 8.49 -13.05
C THR A 197 -12.25 6.96 -13.04
N ILE A 198 -12.23 6.36 -14.22
CA ILE A 198 -12.16 4.90 -14.38
C ILE A 198 -10.95 4.27 -13.65
N ALA A 199 -9.95 5.06 -13.24
CA ALA A 199 -8.84 4.63 -12.41
C ALA A 199 -9.28 3.93 -11.12
N LEU A 200 -10.44 4.32 -10.56
CA LEU A 200 -11.00 3.74 -9.35
C LEU A 200 -11.30 2.24 -9.51
N LEU A 201 -11.66 1.79 -10.68
CA LEU A 201 -12.01 0.39 -10.94
C LEU A 201 -10.77 -0.51 -11.02
N VAL A 202 -9.61 0.04 -11.38
CA VAL A 202 -8.38 -0.73 -11.66
C VAL A 202 -7.90 -1.54 -10.44
N PRO A 203 -7.79 -0.98 -9.21
CA PRO A 203 -7.39 -1.76 -8.04
C PRO A 203 -8.32 -2.95 -7.78
N PHE A 204 -9.63 -2.78 -7.96
CA PHE A 204 -10.61 -3.86 -7.75
C PHE A 204 -10.47 -4.96 -8.80
N VAL A 205 -10.25 -4.59 -10.07
CA VAL A 205 -9.98 -5.55 -11.14
C VAL A 205 -8.70 -6.33 -10.85
N ILE A 206 -7.61 -5.65 -10.47
CA ILE A 206 -6.35 -6.30 -10.11
C ILE A 206 -6.54 -7.22 -8.90
N ALA A 207 -7.25 -6.78 -7.87
CA ALA A 207 -7.55 -7.61 -6.70
C ALA A 207 -8.33 -8.88 -7.08
N ALA A 208 -9.33 -8.75 -7.97
CA ALA A 208 -10.11 -9.87 -8.46
C ALA A 208 -9.24 -10.85 -9.28
N VAL A 209 -8.40 -10.33 -10.17
CA VAL A 209 -7.46 -11.14 -10.96
C VAL A 209 -6.46 -11.88 -10.06
N LEU A 210 -5.86 -11.20 -9.10
CA LEU A 210 -4.93 -11.83 -8.14
C LEU A 210 -5.64 -12.87 -7.29
N PHE A 211 -6.86 -12.58 -6.81
CA PHE A 211 -7.66 -13.53 -6.06
C PHE A 211 -7.96 -14.78 -6.89
N TRP A 212 -8.33 -14.62 -8.16
CA TRP A 212 -8.56 -15.73 -9.09
C TRP A 212 -7.26 -16.54 -9.33
N ILE A 213 -6.13 -15.87 -9.57
CA ILE A 213 -4.83 -16.52 -9.77
C ILE A 213 -4.48 -17.41 -8.56
N PHE A 214 -4.60 -16.88 -7.35
CA PHE A 214 -4.26 -17.64 -6.13
C PHE A 214 -5.22 -18.79 -5.85
N ARG A 215 -6.48 -18.67 -6.24
CA ARG A 215 -7.48 -19.70 -5.94
C ARG A 215 -7.57 -20.79 -7.01
N SER A 216 -7.27 -20.46 -8.27
CA SER A 216 -7.67 -21.30 -9.41
C SER A 216 -6.54 -21.67 -10.35
N THR A 217 -5.29 -21.24 -10.08
CA THR A 217 -4.18 -21.51 -10.99
C THR A 217 -3.01 -22.25 -10.33
N THR A 218 -2.25 -22.97 -11.14
CA THR A 218 -1.00 -23.62 -10.72
C THR A 218 0.04 -22.60 -10.28
N ILE A 219 0.05 -21.41 -10.87
CA ILE A 219 0.96 -20.32 -10.49
C ILE A 219 0.69 -19.88 -9.05
N GLY A 220 -0.59 -19.71 -8.68
CA GLY A 220 -0.98 -19.37 -7.31
C GLY A 220 -0.55 -20.44 -6.31
N PHE A 221 -0.78 -21.71 -6.64
CA PHE A 221 -0.33 -22.84 -5.83
C PHE A 221 1.19 -22.86 -5.64
N GLU A 222 1.97 -22.64 -6.70
CA GLU A 222 3.43 -22.62 -6.62
C GLU A 222 3.92 -21.44 -5.75
N ILE A 223 3.31 -20.25 -5.88
CA ILE A 223 3.62 -19.07 -5.06
C ILE A 223 3.40 -19.37 -3.57
N ASP A 224 2.24 -19.94 -3.22
CA ASP A 224 1.91 -20.30 -1.83
C ASP A 224 2.81 -21.40 -1.29
N THR A 225 3.17 -22.40 -2.11
CA THR A 225 4.11 -23.47 -1.75
C THR A 225 5.51 -22.92 -1.45
N ILE A 226 6.02 -22.01 -2.28
CA ILE A 226 7.30 -21.33 -2.04
C ILE A 226 7.24 -20.50 -0.75
N GLY A 227 6.14 -19.78 -0.51
CA GLY A 227 5.90 -19.01 0.71
C GLY A 227 5.82 -19.89 1.96
N GLY A 228 5.38 -21.15 1.83
CA GLY A 228 5.40 -22.16 2.89
C GLY A 228 6.83 -22.61 3.21
N ASN A 229 7.48 -23.23 2.23
CA ASN A 229 8.87 -23.72 2.33
C ASN A 229 9.55 -23.72 0.95
N PRO A 230 10.48 -22.78 0.66
CA PRO A 230 11.17 -22.70 -0.62
C PRO A 230 11.98 -23.96 -0.97
N ARG A 231 12.56 -24.63 0.04
CA ARG A 231 13.34 -25.88 -0.18
C ARG A 231 12.42 -27.02 -0.60
N ALA A 232 11.30 -27.21 0.10
CA ALA A 232 10.32 -28.22 -0.26
C ALA A 232 9.73 -27.98 -1.66
N ALA A 233 9.45 -26.72 -2.01
CA ALA A 233 9.00 -26.33 -3.36
C ALA A 233 10.03 -26.73 -4.43
N ALA A 234 11.32 -26.49 -4.18
CA ALA A 234 12.38 -26.88 -5.10
C ALA A 234 12.48 -28.41 -5.27
N PHE A 235 12.36 -29.21 -4.19
CA PHE A 235 12.31 -30.67 -4.26
C PHE A 235 11.09 -31.19 -5.04
N ALA A 236 9.97 -30.46 -5.01
CA ALA A 236 8.78 -30.75 -5.81
C ALA A 236 8.90 -30.33 -7.30
N GLY A 237 10.08 -29.85 -7.74
CA GLY A 237 10.35 -29.46 -9.12
C GLY A 237 9.94 -28.03 -9.49
N ILE A 238 9.52 -27.22 -8.51
CA ILE A 238 9.15 -25.81 -8.76
C ILE A 238 10.41 -24.97 -8.94
N ASN A 239 10.48 -24.22 -10.04
CA ASN A 239 11.60 -23.29 -10.28
C ASN A 239 11.44 -22.01 -9.42
N VAL A 240 11.95 -22.06 -8.19
CA VAL A 240 11.83 -20.98 -7.19
C VAL A 240 12.39 -19.66 -7.73
N ARG A 241 13.56 -19.66 -8.38
CA ARG A 241 14.19 -18.43 -8.93
C ARG A 241 13.30 -17.75 -9.96
N ARG A 242 12.77 -18.52 -10.90
CA ARG A 242 11.87 -18.00 -11.95
C ARG A 242 10.58 -17.42 -11.34
N ARG A 243 10.04 -18.06 -10.29
CA ARG A 243 8.82 -17.58 -9.62
C ARG A 243 9.09 -16.31 -8.81
N ILE A 244 10.24 -16.20 -8.14
CA ILE A 244 10.66 -14.96 -7.47
C ILE A 244 10.71 -13.81 -8.47
N LEU A 245 11.41 -13.99 -9.59
CA LEU A 245 11.51 -12.96 -10.63
C LEU A 245 10.14 -12.56 -11.15
N LEU A 246 9.29 -13.53 -11.53
CA LEU A 246 7.95 -13.27 -12.05
C LEU A 246 7.12 -12.45 -11.06
N VAL A 247 7.06 -12.90 -9.80
CA VAL A 247 6.29 -12.22 -8.76
C VAL A 247 6.82 -10.80 -8.52
N MET A 248 8.12 -10.63 -8.37
CA MET A 248 8.70 -9.30 -8.14
C MET A 248 8.48 -8.36 -9.33
N LEU A 249 8.63 -8.82 -10.58
CA LEU A 249 8.34 -8.01 -11.75
C LEU A 249 6.86 -7.61 -11.83
N CYS A 250 5.94 -8.53 -11.52
CA CYS A 250 4.51 -8.22 -11.44
C CYS A 250 4.21 -7.20 -10.33
N THR A 251 4.88 -7.26 -9.18
CA THR A 251 4.70 -6.24 -8.13
C THR A 251 5.14 -4.87 -8.63
N GLY A 252 6.28 -4.80 -9.34
CA GLY A 252 6.76 -3.56 -9.96
C GLY A 252 5.78 -3.01 -10.98
N ALA A 253 5.23 -3.88 -11.84
CA ALA A 253 4.23 -3.50 -12.83
C ALA A 253 2.97 -2.90 -12.18
N ILE A 254 2.42 -3.58 -11.17
CA ILE A 254 1.21 -3.13 -10.47
C ILE A 254 1.45 -1.78 -9.78
N ALA A 255 2.55 -1.66 -9.04
CA ALA A 255 2.89 -0.41 -8.36
C ALA A 255 3.15 0.73 -9.37
N GLY A 256 3.88 0.46 -10.45
CA GLY A 256 4.14 1.43 -11.51
C GLY A 256 2.86 1.91 -12.20
N LEU A 257 1.93 0.99 -12.51
CA LEU A 257 0.63 1.35 -13.05
C LEU A 257 -0.14 2.26 -12.06
N GLY A 258 -0.05 2.00 -10.75
CA GLY A 258 -0.61 2.89 -9.72
C GLY A 258 -0.09 4.32 -9.83
N GLY A 259 1.20 4.49 -10.14
CA GLY A 259 1.82 5.80 -10.39
C GLY A 259 1.22 6.54 -11.58
N MET A 260 0.98 5.85 -12.69
CA MET A 260 0.30 6.41 -13.86
C MET A 260 -1.15 6.79 -13.55
N LEU A 261 -1.89 5.92 -12.84
CA LEU A 261 -3.27 6.19 -12.46
C LEU A 261 -3.37 7.46 -11.60
N GLN A 262 -2.48 7.60 -10.62
CA GLN A 262 -2.39 8.79 -9.78
C GLN A 262 -2.03 10.04 -10.60
N LEU A 263 -1.06 9.93 -11.51
CA LEU A 263 -0.66 11.03 -12.38
C LEU A 263 -1.81 11.50 -13.30
N SER A 264 -2.70 10.59 -13.70
CA SER A 264 -3.84 10.89 -14.57
C SER A 264 -5.09 11.33 -13.78
N ALA A 265 -5.00 11.40 -12.44
CA ALA A 265 -6.09 11.85 -11.57
C ALA A 265 -6.29 13.37 -11.64
N PRO A 266 -7.52 13.87 -11.40
CA PRO A 266 -7.78 15.29 -11.31
C PRO A 266 -6.88 15.97 -10.27
N GLY A 267 -6.18 17.03 -10.68
CA GLY A 267 -5.30 17.82 -9.80
C GLY A 267 -3.84 17.34 -9.66
N ALA A 268 -3.52 16.08 -10.01
CA ALA A 268 -2.18 15.49 -9.77
C ALA A 268 -1.27 15.44 -11.00
N ARG A 269 -1.64 15.93 -12.13
CA ARG A 269 -1.06 15.77 -13.48
C ARG A 269 0.39 16.25 -13.70
N GLN A 270 1.17 16.38 -12.64
CA GLN A 270 2.57 16.81 -12.66
C GLN A 270 3.34 16.14 -11.52
N LEU A 271 4.64 16.03 -11.65
CA LEU A 271 5.53 15.53 -10.60
C LEU A 271 6.32 16.69 -10.01
N GLY A 272 6.66 16.60 -8.73
CA GLY A 272 7.47 17.59 -8.03
C GLY A 272 8.26 16.97 -6.89
N PRO A 273 9.12 17.74 -6.21
CA PRO A 273 9.84 17.29 -5.03
C PRO A 273 8.85 16.79 -3.96
N GLY A 274 9.11 15.62 -3.39
CA GLY A 274 8.24 15.01 -2.38
C GLY A 274 6.95 14.39 -2.91
N TYR A 275 6.80 14.28 -4.25
CA TYR A 275 5.61 13.67 -4.84
C TYR A 275 5.37 12.28 -4.26
N GLU A 276 4.29 12.15 -3.54
CA GLU A 276 3.53 10.95 -3.16
C GLU A 276 4.36 9.68 -2.75
N ALA A 277 5.63 9.86 -2.32
CA ALA A 277 6.50 8.76 -1.88
C ALA A 277 5.90 7.96 -0.70
N GLN A 278 5.02 8.58 0.07
CA GLN A 278 4.35 7.98 1.23
C GLN A 278 3.37 6.85 0.87
N PHE A 279 2.81 6.82 -0.35
CA PHE A 279 1.85 5.77 -0.73
C PHE A 279 2.47 4.38 -0.72
N GLY A 280 3.75 4.24 -1.07
CA GLY A 280 4.45 2.96 -1.05
C GLY A 280 4.56 2.38 0.35
N LEU A 281 4.99 3.18 1.33
CA LEU A 281 5.09 2.75 2.72
C LEU A 281 3.70 2.46 3.33
N THR A 282 2.72 3.30 3.01
CA THR A 282 1.33 3.08 3.46
C THR A 282 0.77 1.79 2.88
N GLY A 283 0.96 1.54 1.58
CA GLY A 283 0.54 0.30 0.94
C GLY A 283 1.22 -0.93 1.53
N PHE A 284 2.52 -0.83 1.85
CA PHE A 284 3.24 -1.89 2.56
C PHE A 284 2.60 -2.20 3.93
N ILE A 285 2.28 -1.19 4.73
CA ILE A 285 1.63 -1.37 6.04
C ILE A 285 0.26 -2.05 5.87
N VAL A 286 -0.55 -1.60 4.92
CA VAL A 286 -1.87 -2.19 4.61
C VAL A 286 -1.72 -3.67 4.24
N ALA A 287 -0.80 -4.01 3.33
CA ALA A 287 -0.56 -5.38 2.89
C ALA A 287 -0.05 -6.28 4.02
N ALA A 288 0.85 -5.76 4.87
CA ALA A 288 1.40 -6.48 6.02
C ALA A 288 0.31 -6.78 7.06
N LEU A 289 -0.54 -5.79 7.40
CA LEU A 289 -1.68 -5.97 8.30
C LEU A 289 -2.74 -6.93 7.73
N ALA A 290 -2.94 -6.90 6.41
CA ALA A 290 -3.83 -7.85 5.72
C ALA A 290 -3.26 -9.28 5.64
N GLY A 291 -1.96 -9.45 5.94
CA GLY A 291 -1.27 -10.75 5.81
C GLY A 291 -1.25 -11.27 4.37
N GLY A 292 -1.28 -10.40 3.38
CA GLY A 292 -1.32 -10.74 1.96
C GLY A 292 -2.69 -11.20 1.45
N ALA A 293 -3.77 -11.12 2.26
CA ALA A 293 -5.11 -11.45 1.83
C ALA A 293 -5.72 -10.30 1.00
N MET A 294 -6.11 -10.55 -0.26
CA MET A 294 -6.59 -9.52 -1.19
C MET A 294 -7.80 -8.73 -0.66
N MET A 295 -8.77 -9.42 -0.05
CA MET A 295 -9.93 -8.75 0.54
C MET A 295 -9.54 -7.88 1.76
N GLY A 296 -8.60 -8.35 2.56
CA GLY A 296 -8.03 -7.58 3.68
C GLY A 296 -7.31 -6.31 3.20
N VAL A 297 -6.62 -6.39 2.05
CA VAL A 297 -5.97 -5.25 1.42
C VAL A 297 -6.99 -4.21 0.96
N LEU A 298 -8.08 -4.64 0.32
CA LEU A 298 -9.13 -3.72 -0.13
C LEU A 298 -9.77 -2.98 1.06
N VAL A 299 -10.20 -3.71 2.08
CA VAL A 299 -10.84 -3.12 3.26
C VAL A 299 -9.86 -2.21 4.03
N GLY A 300 -8.64 -2.71 4.30
CA GLY A 300 -7.62 -1.95 5.01
C GLY A 300 -7.16 -0.71 4.24
N GLY A 301 -7.02 -0.81 2.91
CA GLY A 301 -6.62 0.30 2.06
C GLY A 301 -7.66 1.41 2.00
N ILE A 302 -8.96 1.06 1.89
CA ILE A 302 -10.05 2.04 1.96
C ILE A 302 -10.10 2.71 3.33
N PHE A 303 -9.95 1.94 4.41
CA PHE A 303 -9.91 2.47 5.76
C PHE A 303 -8.77 3.49 5.95
N ILE A 304 -7.56 3.15 5.52
CA ILE A 304 -6.40 4.05 5.59
C ILE A 304 -6.60 5.28 4.70
N ALA A 305 -7.15 5.11 3.49
CA ALA A 305 -7.48 6.22 2.59
C ALA A 305 -8.48 7.20 3.24
N SER A 306 -9.48 6.67 3.96
CA SER A 306 -10.45 7.47 4.71
C SER A 306 -9.79 8.30 5.81
N MET A 307 -8.86 7.69 6.54
CA MET A 307 -8.06 8.40 7.56
C MET A 307 -7.23 9.53 6.93
N PHE A 308 -6.51 9.24 5.84
CA PHE A 308 -5.70 10.25 5.14
C PHE A 308 -6.54 11.43 4.63
N PHE A 309 -7.72 11.14 4.09
CA PHE A 309 -8.63 12.20 3.63
C PHE A 309 -9.17 13.04 4.78
N ALA A 310 -9.67 12.40 5.85
CA ALA A 310 -10.12 13.11 7.05
C ALA A 310 -9.02 14.00 7.63
N GLY A 311 -7.79 13.48 7.71
CA GLY A 311 -6.65 14.26 8.19
C GLY A 311 -6.36 15.50 7.36
N LEU A 312 -6.46 15.40 6.02
CA LEU A 312 -6.30 16.57 5.16
C LEU A 312 -7.34 17.64 5.46
N VAL A 313 -8.61 17.24 5.59
CA VAL A 313 -9.69 18.18 5.93
C VAL A 313 -9.51 18.77 7.33
N LEU A 314 -9.07 17.95 8.31
CA LEU A 314 -8.80 18.44 9.66
C LEU A 314 -7.63 19.43 9.71
N GLN A 315 -6.65 19.33 8.79
CA GLN A 315 -5.58 20.34 8.65
C GLN A 315 -6.16 21.70 8.24
N THR A 316 -7.12 21.75 7.32
CA THR A 316 -7.78 23.02 6.94
C THR A 316 -8.59 23.63 8.08
N LYS A 317 -9.02 22.83 9.06
CA LYS A 317 -9.66 23.24 10.31
C LYS A 317 -8.64 23.60 11.43
N GLY A 318 -7.34 23.69 11.12
CA GLY A 318 -6.28 24.13 12.05
C GLY A 318 -5.68 23.01 12.92
N LEU A 319 -5.89 21.74 12.58
CA LEU A 319 -5.20 20.65 13.25
C LEU A 319 -3.79 20.47 12.66
N SER A 320 -2.77 20.42 13.52
CA SER A 320 -1.39 20.21 13.08
C SER A 320 -1.22 18.87 12.38
N VAL A 321 -0.47 18.87 11.28
CA VAL A 321 -0.12 17.64 10.55
C VAL A 321 0.57 16.58 11.42
N TYR A 322 1.38 17.01 12.38
CA TYR A 322 2.08 16.11 13.31
C TYR A 322 1.12 15.38 14.26
N ILE A 323 0.07 16.06 14.72
CA ILE A 323 -0.99 15.45 15.54
C ILE A 323 -1.73 14.40 14.72
N ILE A 324 -2.05 14.69 13.47
CA ILE A 324 -2.75 13.77 12.56
C ILE A 324 -1.91 12.52 12.31
N PHE A 325 -0.62 12.67 12.01
CA PHE A 325 0.28 11.51 11.86
C PHE A 325 0.45 10.73 13.17
N GLY A 326 0.46 11.41 14.33
CA GLY A 326 0.45 10.76 15.63
C GLY A 326 -0.79 9.88 15.84
N ILE A 327 -1.98 10.39 15.50
CA ILE A 327 -3.24 9.64 15.55
C ILE A 327 -3.18 8.42 14.61
N TYR A 328 -2.67 8.58 13.37
CA TYR A 328 -2.52 7.46 12.44
C TYR A 328 -1.59 6.39 12.99
N GLY A 329 -0.43 6.80 13.52
CA GLY A 329 0.52 5.88 14.14
C GLY A 329 -0.09 5.09 15.28
N LEU A 330 -0.88 5.75 16.16
CA LEU A 330 -1.59 5.10 17.26
C LEU A 330 -2.61 4.08 16.74
N ILE A 331 -3.44 4.45 15.76
CA ILE A 331 -4.47 3.55 15.22
C ILE A 331 -3.83 2.33 14.54
N LEU A 332 -2.79 2.55 13.72
CA LEU A 332 -2.06 1.45 13.09
C LEU A 332 -1.41 0.52 14.12
N THR A 333 -0.82 1.08 15.17
CA THR A 333 -0.25 0.31 16.28
C THR A 333 -1.35 -0.49 17.00
N GLY A 334 -2.51 0.11 17.25
CA GLY A 334 -3.65 -0.57 17.85
C GLY A 334 -4.15 -1.75 17.02
N VAL A 335 -4.26 -1.58 15.70
CA VAL A 335 -4.62 -2.66 14.77
C VAL A 335 -3.57 -3.78 14.79
N ALA A 336 -2.28 -3.43 14.79
CA ALA A 336 -1.17 -4.39 14.86
C ALA A 336 -1.16 -5.17 16.19
N LEU A 337 -1.41 -4.50 17.32
CA LEU A 337 -1.54 -5.13 18.62
C LEU A 337 -2.78 -6.04 18.68
N GLY A 338 -3.90 -5.64 18.09
CA GLY A 338 -5.09 -6.48 17.92
C GLY A 338 -4.81 -7.75 17.12
N GLU A 339 -4.05 -7.63 16.03
CA GLU A 339 -3.57 -8.78 15.25
C GLU A 339 -2.69 -9.71 16.09
N MET A 340 -1.75 -9.14 16.83
CA MET A 340 -0.87 -9.91 17.72
C MET A 340 -1.67 -10.64 18.80
N ALA A 341 -2.67 -9.99 19.41
CA ALA A 341 -3.55 -10.61 20.40
C ALA A 341 -4.39 -11.78 19.83
N ALA A 342 -4.74 -11.73 18.53
CA ALA A 342 -5.39 -12.85 17.86
C ALA A 342 -4.46 -14.05 17.68
N ARG A 343 -3.20 -13.82 17.33
CA ARG A 343 -2.22 -14.86 16.95
C ARG A 343 -1.50 -15.48 18.14
N TYR A 344 -1.40 -14.77 19.26
CA TYR A 344 -0.68 -15.23 20.44
C TYR A 344 -1.60 -15.39 21.65
N ARG A 345 -1.22 -16.29 22.57
CA ARG A 345 -1.86 -16.45 23.87
C ARG A 345 -0.80 -16.44 24.96
N LEU A 346 -1.16 -15.88 26.12
CA LEU A 346 -0.35 -15.98 27.32
C LEU A 346 -0.66 -17.32 28.00
N VAL A 347 0.34 -18.18 28.13
CA VAL A 347 0.23 -19.47 28.82
C VAL A 347 1.12 -19.43 30.07
N ARG A 348 0.59 -19.93 31.18
CA ARG A 348 1.39 -20.11 32.39
C ARG A 348 2.33 -21.29 32.21
N VAL A 349 3.62 -21.11 32.52
CA VAL A 349 4.64 -22.16 32.34
C VAL A 349 4.33 -23.46 33.11
N GLY A 350 3.49 -23.37 34.16
CA GLY A 350 2.99 -24.55 34.90
C GLY A 350 1.99 -25.44 34.14
N ASP A 351 1.25 -24.86 33.18
CA ASP A 351 0.19 -25.59 32.43
C ASP A 351 0.75 -26.30 31.20
N ALA A 352 1.91 -25.86 30.68
CA ALA A 352 2.56 -26.45 29.51
C ALA A 352 3.15 -27.87 29.81
N VAL A 353 3.60 -28.10 31.03
CA VAL A 353 4.18 -29.40 31.45
C VAL A 353 3.09 -30.47 31.61
N SER A 354 1.84 -30.06 31.88
CA SER A 354 0.73 -31.01 31.99
C SER A 354 0.16 -31.47 30.65
N SER A 355 0.25 -30.63 29.59
CA SER A 355 -0.25 -30.99 28.26
C SER A 355 0.70 -31.91 27.48
N GLU A 356 2.02 -31.84 27.71
CA GLU A 356 2.98 -32.79 27.12
C GLU A 356 2.91 -34.18 27.77
N ARG A 357 2.48 -34.29 29.04
CA ARG A 357 2.28 -35.60 29.72
C ARG A 357 0.99 -36.32 29.34
N VAL A 358 0.04 -35.66 28.72
CA VAL A 358 -1.23 -36.27 28.26
C VAL A 358 -1.12 -36.72 26.79
N ALA A 359 -0.08 -36.27 26.06
CA ALA A 359 0.16 -36.62 24.66
C ALA A 359 1.28 -37.72 24.48
N SER A 360 1.89 -38.18 25.56
CA SER A 360 2.80 -39.36 25.60
C SER A 360 2.07 -40.55 26.23
#